data_fab8523ee200aee212f050ec29a7b873
#
_entry.id   fab8523ee200aee212f050ec29a7b873
#
_cell.length_a   1.000
_cell.length_b   1.000
_cell.length_c   1.000
_cell.angle_alpha   90.00
_cell.angle_beta   90.00
_cell.angle_gamma   90.00
#
_symmetry.space_group_name_H-M   'P 1'
#
loop_
_entity.id
_entity.type
_entity.pdbx_description
1 polymer ?
#
loop_
_entity_poly.entity_id
_entity_poly.type
_entity_poly.pdbx_seq_one_letter_code
_entity_poly.pdbx_strand_id
1 'polypeptide(L)'
;LSAHSSAPAAPVMPATMPVQERFMRLPEVIHVCGLSRSTIYDLISRDAFPAQISLGGKNVAWLASEVSAWMNERIAARGQERAA
;
A
#
# COMPACT_ATOMS: atom_id res chain seq x y z
N LEU A 1 7.90 -11.74 -39.12
CA LEU A 1 7.53 -11.47 -38.77
C LEU A 1 6.96 -11.53 -37.87
N SER A 2 6.99 -11.37 -37.79
CA SER A 2 6.42 -11.16 -37.11
C SER A 2 6.26 -11.47 -36.04
N ALA A 3 6.60 -11.63 -35.90
CA ALA A 3 6.49 -11.89 -34.96
C ALA A 3 6.03 -11.29 -34.08
N HIS A 4 6.29 -10.74 -34.35
CA HIS A 4 5.91 -10.04 -33.69
C HIS A 4 5.19 -10.18 -33.00
N SER A 5 5.24 -10.20 -33.03
CA SER A 5 4.54 -9.98 -32.61
C SER A 5 4.25 -10.35 -31.64
N SER A 6 4.41 -10.63 -31.31
CA SER A 6 4.16 -10.80 -30.54
C SER A 6 4.16 -10.33 -29.45
N ALA A 7 4.89 -9.99 -29.19
CA ALA A 7 4.99 -9.05 -28.27
C ALA A 7 3.80 -8.76 -27.62
N PRO A 8 2.94 -8.77 -28.24
CA PRO A 8 1.69 -8.38 -27.80
C PRO A 8 1.36 -8.90 -26.50
N ALA A 9 1.76 -9.96 -26.26
CA ALA A 9 1.37 -10.52 -25.04
C ALA A 9 1.64 -9.62 -23.91
N ALA A 10 2.63 -8.93 -24.02
CA ALA A 10 3.00 -8.08 -22.96
C ALA A 10 1.90 -7.24 -22.45
N PRO A 11 1.18 -6.70 -23.26
CA PRO A 11 0.17 -5.78 -22.84
C PRO A 11 -0.72 -6.35 -21.80
N VAL A 12 -1.00 -7.53 -21.93
CA VAL A 12 -1.90 -8.10 -21.02
C VAL A 12 -1.38 -8.07 -19.64
N MET A 13 -0.13 -8.28 -19.51
CA MET A 13 0.43 -8.32 -18.21
C MET A 13 0.20 -7.08 -17.44
N PRO A 14 0.41 -5.98 -18.04
CA PRO A 14 0.23 -4.75 -17.32
C PRO A 14 -1.11 -4.67 -16.71
N ALA A 15 -2.02 -5.16 -17.39
CA ALA A 15 -3.36 -5.05 -16.91
C ALA A 15 -3.54 -5.82 -15.64
N THR A 16 -2.84 -6.87 -15.51
CA THR A 16 -3.02 -7.65 -14.33
C THR A 16 -2.11 -7.22 -13.22
N MET A 17 -1.31 -6.22 -13.48
CA MET A 17 -0.40 -5.79 -12.46
C MET A 17 -0.69 -4.44 -12.03
N PRO A 18 -1.80 -4.25 -11.49
CA PRO A 18 -2.19 -2.93 -11.10
C PRO A 18 -1.31 -2.50 -9.98
N VAL A 19 -0.95 -3.39 -9.18
CA VAL A 19 -0.20 -3.02 -8.07
C VAL A 19 1.22 -3.00 -8.38
N GLN A 20 1.83 -1.91 -8.25
CA GLN A 20 3.17 -1.83 -8.39
C GLN A 20 3.71 -1.87 -7.04
N GLU A 21 4.24 -2.98 -6.62
CA GLU A 21 4.76 -3.10 -5.30
C GLU A 21 5.93 -2.16 -5.15
N ARG A 22 5.86 -1.30 -4.19
CA ARG A 22 6.96 -0.40 -3.93
C ARG A 22 6.96 -0.04 -2.46
N PHE A 23 8.08 0.48 -2.02
CA PHE A 23 8.21 0.90 -0.63
C PHE A 23 7.81 2.35 -0.50
N MET A 24 7.12 2.65 0.58
CA MET A 24 6.79 4.02 0.94
C MET A 24 7.54 4.36 2.22
N ARG A 25 8.22 5.48 2.21
CA ARG A 25 8.91 5.94 3.40
C ARG A 25 7.91 6.68 4.28
N LEU A 26 8.28 6.88 5.53
CA LEU A 26 7.36 7.46 6.50
C LEU A 26 6.73 8.79 6.06
N PRO A 27 7.48 9.73 5.50
CA PRO A 27 6.83 10.97 5.09
C PRO A 27 5.73 10.75 4.06
N GLU A 28 5.92 9.78 3.18
CA GLU A 28 4.91 9.50 2.19
C GLU A 28 3.69 8.83 2.83
N VAL A 29 3.91 7.94 3.77
CA VAL A 29 2.82 7.29 4.47
C VAL A 29 2.00 8.33 5.23
N ILE A 30 2.67 9.25 5.89
CA ILE A 30 2.00 10.33 6.59
C ILE A 30 1.15 11.14 5.63
N HIS A 31 1.70 11.46 4.48
CA HIS A 31 0.99 12.28 3.50
C HIS A 31 -0.21 11.54 2.93
N VAL A 32 -0.03 10.29 2.57
CA VAL A 32 -1.09 9.52 1.93
C VAL A 32 -2.22 9.19 2.89
N CYS A 33 -1.89 8.83 4.12
CA CYS A 33 -2.91 8.43 5.08
C CYS A 33 -3.45 9.59 5.89
N GLY A 34 -2.75 10.70 5.91
CA GLY A 34 -3.21 11.84 6.67
C GLY A 34 -3.07 11.67 8.17
N LEU A 35 -2.17 10.80 8.60
CA LEU A 35 -1.97 10.54 10.01
C LEU A 35 -0.63 11.07 10.45
N SER A 36 -0.51 11.40 11.72
CA SER A 36 0.77 11.85 12.24
C SER A 36 1.65 10.65 12.49
N ARG A 37 2.93 10.92 12.64
CA ARG A 37 3.90 9.88 12.92
C ARG A 37 3.54 9.10 14.16
N SER A 38 3.20 9.80 15.23
CA SER A 38 2.89 9.10 16.48
C SER A 38 1.64 8.28 16.36
N THR A 39 0.66 8.74 15.59
CA THR A 39 -0.56 7.96 15.40
C THR A 39 -0.26 6.68 14.62
N ILE A 40 0.59 6.76 13.61
CA ILE A 40 0.95 5.59 12.84
C ILE A 40 1.62 4.55 13.73
N TYR A 41 2.58 4.95 14.53
CA TYR A 41 3.27 4.00 15.39
C TYR A 41 2.39 3.47 16.51
N ASP A 42 1.46 4.30 16.99
CA ASP A 42 0.49 3.82 17.97
C ASP A 42 -0.38 2.74 17.36
N LEU A 43 -0.86 2.95 16.14
CA LEU A 43 -1.67 1.95 15.48
C LEU A 43 -0.90 0.67 15.22
N ILE A 44 0.36 0.78 14.87
CA ILE A 44 1.20 -0.40 14.67
C ILE A 44 1.29 -1.20 15.96
N SER A 45 1.44 -0.51 17.09
CA SER A 45 1.57 -1.20 18.37
C SER A 45 0.29 -1.93 18.75
N ARG A 46 -0.84 -1.56 18.15
CA ARG A 46 -2.11 -2.20 18.41
C ARG A 46 -2.50 -3.18 17.31
N ASP A 47 -1.58 -3.46 16.40
CA ASP A 47 -1.87 -4.31 15.25
C ASP A 47 -2.97 -3.75 14.38
N ALA A 48 -3.10 -2.44 14.34
CA ALA A 48 -4.15 -1.79 13.58
C ALA A 48 -3.62 -1.05 12.35
N PHE A 49 -2.37 -1.21 12.03
CA PHE A 49 -1.77 -0.62 10.84
C PHE A 49 -0.60 -1.52 10.41
N PRO A 50 -0.32 -1.63 9.12
CA PRO A 50 0.77 -2.48 8.67
C PRO A 50 2.08 -2.12 9.33
N ALA A 51 2.82 -3.13 9.74
CA ALA A 51 4.09 -2.89 10.41
C ALA A 51 5.15 -2.47 9.41
N GLN A 52 6.08 -1.67 9.89
CA GLN A 52 7.15 -1.22 9.03
C GLN A 52 8.12 -2.36 8.70
N ILE A 53 8.76 -2.21 7.57
CA ILE A 53 9.74 -3.17 7.09
C ILE A 53 11.11 -2.53 7.19
N SER A 54 12.07 -3.25 7.72
CA SER A 54 13.41 -2.72 7.83
C SER A 54 14.11 -2.81 6.48
N LEU A 55 14.69 -1.71 6.06
CA LEU A 55 15.47 -1.69 4.84
C LEU A 55 16.97 -1.73 5.14
N GLY A 56 17.29 -1.90 6.41
CA GLY A 56 18.69 -1.93 6.82
C GLY A 56 19.01 -0.69 7.64
N GLY A 57 19.81 -0.87 8.65
CA GLY A 57 20.16 0.24 9.52
C GLY A 57 18.92 0.81 10.16
N LYS A 58 18.76 2.10 10.08
CA LYS A 58 17.60 2.76 10.67
C LYS A 58 16.52 3.06 9.62
N ASN A 59 16.69 2.53 8.42
CA ASN A 59 15.75 2.83 7.36
C ASN A 59 14.58 1.87 7.44
N VAL A 60 13.38 2.42 7.45
CA VAL A 60 12.18 1.61 7.46
C VAL A 60 11.23 2.11 6.36
N ALA A 61 10.34 1.24 5.95
CA ALA A 61 9.38 1.58 4.92
C ALA A 61 8.15 0.70 5.07
N TRP A 62 7.16 0.99 4.28
CA TRP A 62 5.91 0.22 4.25
C TRP A 62 5.65 -0.19 2.82
N LEU A 63 5.00 -1.33 2.63
CA LEU A 63 4.61 -1.73 1.29
C LEU A 63 3.41 -0.92 0.85
N ALA A 64 3.48 -0.37 -0.35
CA ALA A 64 2.38 0.44 -0.85
C ALA A 64 1.08 -0.36 -0.90
N SER A 65 1.17 -1.65 -1.25
CA SER A 65 -0.04 -2.46 -1.33
C SER A 65 -0.68 -2.65 0.04
N GLU A 66 0.11 -2.77 1.08
CA GLU A 66 -0.43 -2.93 2.41
C GLU A 66 -1.09 -1.64 2.90
N VAL A 67 -0.48 -0.52 2.58
CA VAL A 67 -1.06 0.77 2.96
C VAL A 67 -2.37 0.98 2.22
N SER A 68 -2.42 0.63 0.94
CA SER A 68 -3.65 0.72 0.17
C SER A 68 -4.73 -0.17 0.73
N ALA A 69 -4.39 -1.38 1.10
CA ALA A 69 -5.36 -2.31 1.66
C ALA A 69 -5.92 -1.77 2.97
N TRP A 70 -5.05 -1.21 3.79
CA TRP A 70 -5.49 -0.62 5.05
C TRP A 70 -6.47 0.52 4.81
N MET A 71 -6.17 1.37 3.83
CA MET A 71 -7.05 2.48 3.50
C MET A 71 -8.40 1.98 3.03
N ASN A 72 -8.40 0.94 2.21
CA ASN A 72 -9.66 0.38 1.72
C ASN A 72 -10.48 -0.22 2.84
N GLU A 73 -9.83 -0.82 3.81
CA GLU A 73 -10.54 -1.35 4.97
C GLU A 73 -11.17 -0.24 5.79
N ARG A 74 -10.47 0.88 5.93
CA ARG A 74 -11.06 2.00 6.66
C ARG A 74 -12.25 2.57 5.93
N ILE A 75 -12.16 2.62 4.60
CA ILE A 75 -13.27 3.11 3.80
C ILE A 75 -14.48 2.20 3.95
N ALA A 76 -14.26 0.91 3.91
CA ALA A 76 -15.34 -0.05 4.06
C ALA A 76 -15.97 0.03 5.45
N ALA A 77 -15.15 0.24 6.45
CA ALA A 77 -15.66 0.33 7.81
C ALA A 77 -16.58 1.52 7.99
N ARG A 78 -16.34 2.58 7.22
CA ARG A 78 -17.21 3.74 7.31
C ARG A 78 -18.65 3.38 6.98
N GLY A 79 -18.83 2.53 5.96
CA GLY A 79 -20.17 2.13 5.59
C GLY A 79 -20.82 1.29 6.67
N GLN A 80 -20.05 0.43 7.29
CA GLN A 80 -20.60 -0.40 8.34
C GLN A 80 -20.95 0.41 9.57
N GLU A 81 -20.13 1.36 9.89
CA GLU A 81 -20.42 2.20 11.05
C GLU A 81 -21.69 2.99 10.84
N ARG A 82 -21.93 3.44 9.61
CA ARG A 82 -23.14 4.18 9.34
C ARG A 82 -24.34 3.29 9.41
N ALA A 83 -24.21 2.07 9.00
CA ALA A 83 -25.33 1.17 9.00
C ALA A 83 -25.72 0.80 10.41
N ALA A 84 -24.77 0.86 11.29
CA ALA A 84 -25.09 0.55 12.67
C ALA A 84 -25.80 1.71 13.31
#